data_67b546670e8164bb8cc4dd6d1a6d9511
#
_entry.id   67b546670e8164bb8cc4dd6d1a6d9511
#
_cell.length_a   1.000
_cell.length_b   1.000
_cell.length_c   1.000
_cell.angle_alpha   90.00
_cell.angle_beta   90.00
_cell.angle_gamma   90.00
#
_symmetry.space_group_name_H-M   'P 1'
#
loop_
_entity.id
_entity.type
_entity.pdbx_description
1 polymer ?
#
loop_
_entity_poly.entity_id
_entity_poly.type
_entity_poly.pdbx_seq_one_letter_code
_entity_poly.pdbx_strand_id
1 'polypeptide(L)'
;MPRLFSEELRESSYLCTQIIPTTFMLINEIFYSLQGEGVHMGKASIFIRLSRCNLRCSFCDTEFDSGTEMTIEELRDAIAPYPGRRIIWTGGEPTLQLTEETVAYFKALGYHQSIETNGTRRPPAGLDYITCSPKKEAMQLLHRNFPDGVGEFRFPVGSPADLPPAVSELPPAGAYLLSPIFVGETQSEADKAAIELCVSHILEHPEWQLSLQMHKLIHIP
;
A
#
# COMPACT_ATOMS: atom_id res chain seq x y z
N MET A 1 58.38 45.67 6.22
CA MET A 1 57.95 44.34 6.79
C MET A 1 56.56 44.48 7.35
N PRO A 2 55.56 43.88 6.78
CA PRO A 2 54.34 43.55 7.50
C PRO A 2 54.13 42.00 7.53
N ARG A 3 53.66 41.55 8.67
CA ARG A 3 53.40 40.14 8.99
C ARG A 3 52.11 39.65 8.33
N LEU A 4 52.21 38.51 7.72
CA LEU A 4 51.09 37.69 7.24
C LEU A 4 50.34 37.10 8.43
N PHE A 5 49.05 37.40 8.54
CA PHE A 5 48.13 36.69 9.39
C PHE A 5 47.43 35.64 8.53
N SER A 6 47.71 34.37 8.81
CA SER A 6 46.94 33.23 8.30
C SER A 6 45.70 33.04 9.15
N GLU A 7 44.54 33.37 8.62
CA GLU A 7 43.26 32.97 9.21
C GLU A 7 42.99 31.52 8.82
N GLU A 8 43.14 30.62 9.80
CA GLU A 8 42.60 29.27 9.73
C GLU A 8 41.07 29.35 9.78
N LEU A 9 40.46 29.07 8.65
CA LEU A 9 39.01 28.78 8.56
C LEU A 9 38.76 27.46 9.30
N ARG A 10 38.27 27.55 10.54
CA ARG A 10 37.65 26.45 11.24
C ARG A 10 36.28 26.19 10.58
N GLU A 11 36.23 25.20 9.71
CA GLU A 11 34.97 24.59 9.31
C GLU A 11 34.35 23.93 10.52
N SER A 12 33.41 24.64 11.15
CA SER A 12 32.51 24.06 12.14
C SER A 12 31.46 23.22 11.40
N SER A 13 31.76 21.95 11.24
CA SER A 13 30.76 20.98 10.81
C SER A 13 29.73 20.82 11.93
N TYR A 14 28.69 21.63 11.92
CA TYR A 14 27.48 21.36 12.67
C TYR A 14 26.80 20.16 12.04
N LEU A 15 27.18 18.96 12.48
CA LEU A 15 26.33 17.78 12.37
C LEU A 15 25.08 18.07 13.18
N CYS A 16 24.06 18.62 12.51
CA CYS A 16 22.73 18.66 13.04
C CYS A 16 22.25 17.21 13.11
N THR A 17 22.52 16.55 14.23
CA THR A 17 21.86 15.30 14.60
C THR A 17 20.39 15.66 14.83
N GLN A 18 19.59 15.62 13.77
CA GLN A 18 18.15 15.59 13.92
C GLN A 18 17.87 14.35 14.74
N ILE A 19 17.46 14.55 15.98
CA ILE A 19 16.86 13.50 16.80
C ILE A 19 15.56 13.17 16.09
N ILE A 20 15.60 12.19 15.19
CA ILE A 20 14.39 11.59 14.61
C ILE A 20 13.68 10.96 15.81
N PRO A 21 12.46 11.36 16.15
CA PRO A 21 11.74 10.68 17.21
C PRO A 21 11.69 9.22 16.83
N THR A 22 12.10 8.34 17.74
CA THR A 22 12.11 6.89 17.50
C THR A 22 10.66 6.44 17.31
N THR A 23 10.19 6.52 16.09
CA THR A 23 8.86 6.04 15.72
C THR A 23 8.97 4.54 15.52
N PHE A 24 8.37 3.78 16.42
CA PHE A 24 8.25 2.34 16.27
C PHE A 24 7.05 2.03 15.39
N MET A 25 7.24 1.06 14.50
CA MET A 25 6.18 0.48 13.67
C MET A 25 6.07 -1.01 14.01
N LEU A 26 4.86 -1.50 14.16
CA LEU A 26 4.62 -2.92 14.39
C LEU A 26 4.55 -3.63 13.03
N ILE A 27 5.61 -4.32 12.68
CA ILE A 27 5.80 -5.01 11.41
C ILE A 27 5.40 -6.48 11.58
N ASN A 28 4.43 -6.92 10.77
CA ASN A 28 4.02 -8.31 10.73
C ASN A 28 4.99 -9.12 9.85
N GLU A 29 5.30 -8.62 8.64
CA GLU A 29 6.13 -9.31 7.68
C GLU A 29 6.85 -8.35 6.73
N ILE A 30 8.03 -8.73 6.25
CA ILE A 30 8.77 -8.06 5.19
C ILE A 30 9.20 -9.12 4.16
N PHE A 31 8.83 -8.95 2.90
CA PHE A 31 9.24 -9.86 1.84
C PHE A 31 9.41 -9.13 0.51
N TYR A 32 10.13 -9.77 -0.42
CA TYR A 32 10.37 -9.26 -1.78
C TYR A 32 9.72 -10.19 -2.78
N SER A 33 8.76 -9.69 -3.53
CA SER A 33 8.00 -10.48 -4.49
C SER A 33 7.50 -9.60 -5.64
N LEU A 34 6.61 -10.14 -6.48
CA LEU A 34 5.90 -9.38 -7.50
C LEU A 34 4.58 -8.85 -6.93
N GLN A 35 4.22 -7.60 -7.28
CA GLN A 35 2.85 -7.14 -7.06
C GLN A 35 1.89 -8.06 -7.82
N GLY A 36 0.98 -8.70 -7.08
CA GLY A 36 0.07 -9.72 -7.62
C GLY A 36 -1.24 -9.16 -8.17
N GLU A 37 -1.52 -7.86 -7.96
CA GLU A 37 -2.82 -7.25 -8.26
C GLU A 37 -2.69 -5.83 -8.82
N GLY A 38 -3.79 -5.33 -9.39
CA GLY A 38 -3.92 -3.94 -9.84
C GLY A 38 -3.09 -3.59 -11.07
N VAL A 39 -2.98 -2.31 -11.36
CA VAL A 39 -2.26 -1.82 -12.55
C VAL A 39 -0.74 -2.00 -12.44
N HIS A 40 -0.24 -2.27 -11.24
CA HIS A 40 1.17 -2.54 -11.02
C HIS A 40 1.52 -4.04 -10.97
N MET A 41 0.59 -4.91 -11.33
CA MET A 41 0.80 -6.36 -11.39
C MET A 41 2.09 -6.71 -12.15
N GLY A 42 2.85 -7.67 -11.61
CA GLY A 42 4.12 -8.14 -12.16
C GLY A 42 5.35 -7.30 -11.82
N LYS A 43 5.19 -6.14 -11.14
CA LYS A 43 6.34 -5.32 -10.74
C LYS A 43 6.97 -5.85 -9.46
N ALA A 44 8.30 -6.09 -9.50
CA ALA A 44 9.06 -6.49 -8.33
C ALA A 44 9.00 -5.39 -7.23
N SER A 45 8.62 -5.78 -6.03
CA SER A 45 8.32 -4.86 -4.93
C SER A 45 8.71 -5.45 -3.58
N ILE A 46 9.06 -4.57 -2.66
CA ILE A 46 9.29 -4.87 -1.24
C ILE A 46 7.95 -4.65 -0.54
N PHE A 47 7.39 -5.70 -0.01
CA PHE A 47 6.17 -5.63 0.77
C PHE A 47 6.53 -5.44 2.24
N ILE A 48 5.97 -4.41 2.85
CA ILE A 48 6.06 -4.15 4.29
C ILE A 48 4.64 -4.28 4.83
N ARG A 49 4.38 -5.42 5.45
CA ARG A 49 3.09 -5.74 6.05
C ARG A 49 3.06 -5.24 7.49
N LEU A 50 2.22 -4.24 7.73
CA LEU A 50 2.00 -3.69 9.07
C LEU A 50 0.96 -4.51 9.82
N SER A 51 1.17 -4.69 11.11
CA SER A 51 0.19 -5.32 11.99
C SER A 51 -0.96 -4.35 12.30
N ARG A 52 -2.02 -4.89 12.86
CA ARG A 52 -3.26 -4.22 13.26
C ARG A 52 -4.10 -3.72 12.10
N CYS A 53 -5.40 -3.92 12.23
CA CYS A 53 -6.41 -3.38 11.33
C CYS A 53 -7.57 -2.84 12.17
N ASN A 54 -8.21 -1.78 11.69
CA ASN A 54 -9.41 -1.24 12.30
C ASN A 54 -10.70 -1.96 11.83
N LEU A 55 -10.56 -2.93 10.92
CA LEU A 55 -11.65 -3.78 10.42
C LEU A 55 -11.33 -5.26 10.63
N ARG A 56 -12.38 -6.11 10.57
CA ARG A 56 -12.28 -7.57 10.60
C ARG A 56 -13.17 -8.16 9.50
N CYS A 57 -12.66 -8.12 8.27
CA CYS A 57 -13.37 -8.65 7.11
C CYS A 57 -13.41 -10.17 7.13
N SER A 58 -14.55 -10.78 6.85
CA SER A 58 -14.72 -12.24 6.87
C SER A 58 -13.92 -12.98 5.78
N PHE A 59 -13.54 -12.26 4.72
CA PHE A 59 -12.74 -12.78 3.60
C PHE A 59 -11.26 -12.40 3.69
N CYS A 60 -10.81 -11.80 4.80
CA CYS A 60 -9.43 -11.40 4.96
C CYS A 60 -8.53 -12.63 5.06
N ASP A 61 -7.54 -12.70 4.17
CA ASP A 61 -6.53 -13.75 4.11
C ASP A 61 -5.21 -13.36 4.81
N THR A 62 -5.16 -12.16 5.37
CA THR A 62 -3.97 -11.65 6.06
C THR A 62 -4.07 -11.84 7.56
N GLU A 63 -3.07 -12.48 8.15
CA GLU A 63 -2.82 -12.43 9.58
C GLU A 63 -2.17 -11.07 9.91
N PHE A 64 -2.70 -10.31 10.87
CA PHE A 64 -2.23 -8.97 11.23
C PHE A 64 -2.25 -8.72 12.74
N ASP A 65 -2.52 -9.73 13.57
CA ASP A 65 -2.58 -9.60 15.03
C ASP A 65 -1.19 -9.74 15.66
N SER A 66 -0.25 -10.46 15.02
CA SER A 66 1.15 -10.59 15.42
C SER A 66 2.04 -9.51 14.80
N GLY A 67 3.26 -9.36 15.33
CA GLY A 67 4.26 -8.47 14.74
C GLY A 67 5.42 -8.16 15.70
N THR A 68 6.47 -7.60 15.13
CA THR A 68 7.66 -7.14 15.84
C THR A 68 7.76 -5.62 15.75
N GLU A 69 8.02 -4.95 16.85
CA GLU A 69 8.32 -3.52 16.85
C GLU A 69 9.68 -3.28 16.18
N MET A 70 9.71 -2.39 15.21
CA MET A 70 10.91 -1.96 14.51
C MET A 70 10.98 -0.44 14.45
N THR A 71 12.15 0.12 14.62
CA THR A 71 12.45 1.52 14.32
C THR A 71 12.51 1.72 12.78
N ILE A 72 12.45 2.97 12.34
CA ILE A 72 12.60 3.30 10.91
C ILE A 72 13.97 2.85 10.38
N GLU A 73 15.03 2.97 11.20
CA GLU A 73 16.39 2.56 10.87
C GLU A 73 16.50 1.03 10.73
N GLU A 74 15.93 0.28 11.67
CA GLU A 74 15.89 -1.19 11.59
C GLU A 74 15.12 -1.65 10.35
N LEU A 75 14.00 -0.99 10.03
CA LEU A 75 13.22 -1.27 8.83
C LEU A 75 14.02 -0.97 7.55
N ARG A 76 14.72 0.18 7.50
CA ARG A 76 15.63 0.51 6.39
C ARG A 76 16.68 -0.58 6.20
N ASP A 77 17.31 -1.02 7.28
CA ASP A 77 18.38 -2.01 7.21
C ASP A 77 17.85 -3.39 6.80
N ALA A 78 16.64 -3.74 7.24
CA ALA A 78 15.96 -4.97 6.83
C ALA A 78 15.63 -5.02 5.33
N ILE A 79 15.27 -3.88 4.73
CA ILE A 79 14.94 -3.83 3.29
C ILE A 79 16.14 -3.53 2.39
N ALA A 80 17.24 -3.04 2.94
CA ALA A 80 18.44 -2.64 2.16
C ALA A 80 19.04 -3.76 1.27
N PRO A 81 19.01 -5.06 1.65
CA PRO A 81 19.51 -6.14 0.83
C PRO A 81 18.71 -6.41 -0.45
N TYR A 82 17.45 -5.98 -0.52
CA TYR A 82 16.64 -6.23 -1.71
C TYR A 82 17.06 -5.33 -2.88
N PRO A 83 17.12 -5.86 -4.11
CA PRO A 83 17.55 -5.10 -5.28
C PRO A 83 16.52 -4.07 -5.74
N GLY A 84 15.25 -4.25 -5.36
CA GLY A 84 14.15 -3.36 -5.73
C GLY A 84 14.16 -2.05 -4.95
N ARG A 85 13.53 -1.00 -5.55
CA ARG A 85 13.32 0.31 -4.92
C ARG A 85 11.85 0.70 -4.88
N ARG A 86 10.95 -0.29 -4.89
CA ARG A 86 9.51 -0.07 -4.74
C ARG A 86 9.06 -0.67 -3.43
N ILE A 87 8.50 0.15 -2.55
CA ILE A 87 7.86 -0.29 -1.31
C ILE A 87 6.36 -0.32 -1.54
N ILE A 88 5.72 -1.37 -1.04
CA ILE A 88 4.27 -1.47 -0.89
C ILE A 88 3.96 -1.58 0.59
N TRP A 89 3.41 -0.51 1.14
CA TRP A 89 2.88 -0.49 2.49
C TRP A 89 1.53 -1.19 2.51
N THR A 90 1.45 -2.32 3.22
CA THR A 90 0.27 -3.19 3.25
C THR A 90 0.06 -3.77 4.66
N GLY A 91 -0.72 -4.81 4.80
CA GLY A 91 -0.89 -5.58 6.03
C GLY A 91 -2.32 -5.52 6.55
N GLY A 92 -2.51 -5.14 7.81
CA GLY A 92 -3.80 -4.77 8.34
C GLY A 92 -4.31 -3.48 7.69
N GLU A 93 -4.22 -2.35 8.39
CA GLU A 93 -4.48 -1.05 7.77
C GLU A 93 -3.27 -0.12 7.99
N PRO A 94 -2.48 0.15 6.92
CA PRO A 94 -1.25 0.92 7.05
C PRO A 94 -1.46 2.34 7.58
N THR A 95 -2.59 2.98 7.29
CA THR A 95 -2.89 4.34 7.76
C THR A 95 -3.04 4.47 9.27
N LEU A 96 -3.02 3.36 10.02
CA LEU A 96 -2.97 3.37 11.48
C LEU A 96 -1.60 3.73 12.04
N GLN A 97 -0.53 3.45 11.28
CA GLN A 97 0.85 3.55 11.73
C GLN A 97 1.74 4.39 10.81
N LEU A 98 1.48 4.37 9.49
CA LEU A 98 2.30 5.07 8.52
C LEU A 98 2.11 6.58 8.63
N THR A 99 3.20 7.33 8.80
CA THR A 99 3.21 8.79 8.93
C THR A 99 3.85 9.47 7.72
N GLU A 100 3.64 10.78 7.58
CA GLU A 100 4.29 11.59 6.53
C GLU A 100 5.82 11.61 6.69
N GLU A 101 6.31 11.59 7.93
CA GLU A 101 7.74 11.56 8.24
C GLU A 101 8.36 10.24 7.76
N THR A 102 7.68 9.10 7.98
CA THR A 102 8.13 7.80 7.49
C THR A 102 8.17 7.76 5.96
N VAL A 103 7.13 8.27 5.31
CA VAL A 103 7.09 8.37 3.85
C VAL A 103 8.22 9.26 3.33
N ALA A 104 8.43 10.43 3.93
CA ALA A 104 9.50 11.36 3.54
C ALA A 104 10.90 10.75 3.71
N TYR A 105 11.11 9.98 4.80
CA TYR A 105 12.36 9.28 5.06
C TYR A 105 12.72 8.30 3.94
N PHE A 106 11.81 7.38 3.58
CA PHE A 106 12.08 6.41 2.52
C PHE A 106 12.12 7.06 1.12
N LYS A 107 11.41 8.15 0.93
CA LYS A 107 11.50 8.94 -0.32
C LYS A 107 12.87 9.58 -0.49
N ALA A 108 13.45 10.12 0.58
CA ALA A 108 14.82 10.67 0.56
C ALA A 108 15.88 9.60 0.26
N LEU A 109 15.62 8.33 0.57
CA LEU A 109 16.45 7.18 0.21
C LEU A 109 16.21 6.66 -1.21
N GLY A 110 15.34 7.30 -2.00
CA GLY A 110 15.06 6.94 -3.39
C GLY A 110 14.08 5.79 -3.59
N TYR A 111 13.28 5.45 -2.58
CA TYR A 111 12.22 4.46 -2.73
C TYR A 111 10.96 5.09 -3.32
N HIS A 112 10.39 4.43 -4.33
CA HIS A 112 9.02 4.66 -4.80
C HIS A 112 8.06 3.94 -3.84
N GLN A 113 7.03 4.64 -3.34
CA GLN A 113 6.18 4.12 -2.28
C GLN A 113 4.71 4.07 -2.69
N SER A 114 4.12 2.90 -2.58
CA SER A 114 2.69 2.65 -2.77
C SER A 114 2.06 2.23 -1.44
N ILE A 115 0.76 2.48 -1.30
CA ILE A 115 -0.03 2.00 -0.16
C ILE A 115 -1.22 1.19 -0.63
N GLU A 116 -1.53 0.11 0.10
CA GLU A 116 -2.76 -0.66 0.00
C GLU A 116 -3.63 -0.33 1.23
N THR A 117 -4.75 0.37 1.05
CA THR A 117 -5.60 0.82 2.17
C THR A 117 -7.06 0.39 2.01
N ASN A 118 -7.74 0.18 3.13
CA ASN A 118 -9.17 -0.14 3.16
C ASN A 118 -10.09 1.07 2.96
N GLY A 119 -9.53 2.27 2.86
CA GLY A 119 -10.24 3.52 2.56
C GLY A 119 -10.87 4.22 3.75
N THR A 120 -10.82 3.65 4.96
CA THR A 120 -11.46 4.25 6.16
C THR A 120 -10.77 5.50 6.68
N ARG A 121 -9.50 5.71 6.31
CA ARG A 121 -8.68 6.86 6.74
C ARG A 121 -7.95 7.47 5.55
N ARG A 122 -7.62 8.76 5.66
CA ARG A 122 -6.77 9.43 4.67
C ARG A 122 -5.34 8.94 4.82
N PRO A 123 -4.68 8.51 3.72
CA PRO A 123 -3.25 8.17 3.74
C PRO A 123 -2.38 9.39 4.01
N PRO A 124 -1.15 9.21 4.54
CA PRO A 124 -0.17 10.29 4.66
C PRO A 124 0.20 10.86 3.28
N ALA A 125 0.57 12.13 3.27
CA ALA A 125 1.07 12.79 2.05
C ALA A 125 2.43 12.22 1.60
N GLY A 126 2.78 12.42 0.33
CA GLY A 126 4.09 12.06 -0.22
C GLY A 126 4.19 10.67 -0.84
N LEU A 127 3.18 9.83 -0.71
CA LEU A 127 3.10 8.53 -1.42
C LEU A 127 3.05 8.75 -2.93
N ASP A 128 3.70 7.86 -3.68
CA ASP A 128 3.76 7.92 -5.15
C ASP A 128 2.55 7.24 -5.80
N TYR A 129 1.91 6.32 -5.10
CA TYR A 129 0.72 5.61 -5.59
C TYR A 129 -0.18 5.16 -4.44
N ILE A 130 -1.48 5.34 -4.62
CA ILE A 130 -2.49 4.91 -3.65
C ILE A 130 -3.41 3.91 -4.32
N THR A 131 -3.42 2.68 -3.80
CA THR A 131 -4.44 1.68 -4.06
C THR A 131 -5.44 1.71 -2.91
N CYS A 132 -6.68 2.04 -3.20
CA CYS A 132 -7.76 1.94 -2.23
C CYS A 132 -8.63 0.73 -2.55
N SER A 133 -8.72 -0.20 -1.58
CA SER A 133 -9.64 -1.33 -1.63
C SER A 133 -10.80 -1.08 -0.67
N PRO A 134 -11.83 -0.30 -1.07
CA PRO A 134 -12.82 0.19 -0.15
C PRO A 134 -13.61 -0.94 0.49
N LYS A 135 -13.86 -0.83 1.79
CA LYS A 135 -14.79 -1.69 2.53
C LYS A 135 -16.11 -0.94 2.75
N LYS A 136 -17.16 -1.65 3.10
CA LYS A 136 -18.51 -1.04 3.30
C LYS A 136 -18.47 0.16 4.23
N GLU A 137 -17.67 0.09 5.28
CA GLU A 137 -17.48 1.14 6.28
C GLU A 137 -16.79 2.40 5.72
N ALA A 138 -16.02 2.24 4.63
CA ALA A 138 -15.29 3.34 4.00
C ALA A 138 -16.13 4.10 2.97
N MET A 139 -17.18 3.51 2.41
CA MET A 139 -17.89 4.05 1.23
C MET A 139 -18.32 5.51 1.40
N GLN A 140 -18.87 5.88 2.56
CA GLN A 140 -19.31 7.25 2.85
C GLN A 140 -18.14 8.22 3.11
N LEU A 141 -16.92 7.71 3.26
CA LEU A 141 -15.71 8.47 3.59
C LEU A 141 -14.82 8.74 2.37
N LEU A 142 -15.04 8.07 1.24
CA LEU A 142 -14.13 8.08 0.10
C LEU A 142 -13.87 9.49 -0.42
N HIS A 143 -14.91 10.29 -0.66
CA HIS A 143 -14.74 11.67 -1.13
C HIS A 143 -14.02 12.58 -0.13
N ARG A 144 -14.19 12.34 1.18
CA ARG A 144 -13.48 13.07 2.22
C ARG A 144 -12.01 12.64 2.32
N ASN A 145 -11.76 11.34 2.25
CA ASN A 145 -10.42 10.77 2.45
C ASN A 145 -9.54 10.90 1.19
N PHE A 146 -10.16 10.95 0.00
CA PHE A 146 -9.48 11.01 -1.29
C PHE A 146 -10.04 12.14 -2.18
N PRO A 147 -9.99 13.41 -1.73
CA PRO A 147 -10.55 14.53 -2.49
C PRO A 147 -9.86 14.77 -3.83
N ASP A 148 -8.57 14.41 -3.92
CA ASP A 148 -7.75 14.55 -5.13
C ASP A 148 -7.70 13.24 -5.95
N GLY A 149 -8.47 12.21 -5.53
CA GLY A 149 -8.50 10.90 -6.15
C GLY A 149 -7.38 9.96 -5.68
N VAL A 150 -7.25 8.84 -6.39
CA VAL A 150 -6.29 7.75 -6.09
C VAL A 150 -5.66 7.21 -7.37
N GLY A 151 -4.61 6.41 -7.26
CA GLY A 151 -4.05 5.66 -8.37
C GLY A 151 -5.03 4.62 -8.90
N GLU A 152 -5.65 3.84 -8.00
CA GLU A 152 -6.71 2.89 -8.33
C GLU A 152 -7.68 2.67 -7.17
N PHE A 153 -8.95 2.46 -7.49
CA PHE A 153 -9.90 1.78 -6.63
C PHE A 153 -9.99 0.31 -7.04
N ARG A 154 -9.82 -0.60 -6.09
CA ARG A 154 -9.90 -2.04 -6.32
C ARG A 154 -10.91 -2.68 -5.36
N PHE A 155 -12.08 -3.05 -5.89
CA PHE A 155 -13.19 -3.60 -5.13
C PHE A 155 -13.11 -5.12 -5.09
N PRO A 156 -13.03 -5.74 -3.89
CA PRO A 156 -13.12 -7.18 -3.75
C PRO A 156 -14.58 -7.61 -3.93
N VAL A 157 -14.83 -8.55 -4.84
CA VAL A 157 -16.16 -9.04 -5.22
C VAL A 157 -16.24 -10.55 -5.02
N GLY A 158 -17.12 -10.99 -4.12
CA GLY A 158 -17.44 -12.41 -3.91
C GLY A 158 -18.89 -12.74 -4.25
N SER A 159 -19.76 -11.70 -4.31
CA SER A 159 -21.18 -11.86 -4.57
C SER A 159 -21.76 -10.61 -5.24
N PRO A 160 -22.97 -10.65 -5.81
CA PRO A 160 -23.63 -9.46 -6.36
C PRO A 160 -23.80 -8.30 -5.38
N ALA A 161 -23.83 -8.57 -4.08
CA ALA A 161 -23.94 -7.54 -3.04
C ALA A 161 -22.63 -6.76 -2.81
N ASP A 162 -21.53 -7.21 -3.38
CA ASP A 162 -20.21 -6.60 -3.28
C ASP A 162 -19.87 -5.71 -4.49
N LEU A 163 -20.73 -5.71 -5.52
CA LEU A 163 -20.53 -4.84 -6.67
C LEU A 163 -20.53 -3.36 -6.26
N PRO A 164 -19.59 -2.56 -6.78
CA PRO A 164 -19.46 -1.15 -6.41
C PRO A 164 -20.59 -0.30 -7.03
N PRO A 165 -20.75 0.95 -6.55
CA PRO A 165 -21.60 1.93 -7.22
C PRO A 165 -21.00 2.32 -8.58
N ALA A 166 -21.75 3.11 -9.37
CA ALA A 166 -21.25 3.63 -10.64
C ALA A 166 -19.96 4.45 -10.43
N VAL A 167 -19.04 4.41 -11.39
CA VAL A 167 -17.77 5.16 -11.33
C VAL A 167 -17.99 6.65 -11.10
N SER A 168 -19.09 7.22 -11.64
CA SER A 168 -19.45 8.63 -11.44
C SER A 168 -19.78 9.01 -9.99
N GLU A 169 -20.01 8.03 -9.12
CA GLU A 169 -20.29 8.22 -7.70
C GLU A 169 -19.02 8.09 -6.83
N LEU A 170 -17.90 7.74 -7.43
CA LEU A 170 -16.62 7.56 -6.76
C LEU A 170 -15.71 8.78 -6.95
N PRO A 171 -14.75 9.02 -6.06
CA PRO A 171 -13.68 9.99 -6.33
C PRO A 171 -12.90 9.61 -7.60
N PRO A 172 -12.22 10.57 -8.26
CA PRO A 172 -11.41 10.28 -9.43
C PRO A 172 -10.33 9.22 -9.14
N ALA A 173 -10.07 8.35 -10.13
CA ALA A 173 -8.98 7.39 -10.03
C ALA A 173 -8.32 7.18 -11.39
N GLY A 174 -7.05 6.74 -11.37
CA GLY A 174 -6.35 6.31 -12.58
C GLY A 174 -6.91 5.01 -13.16
N ALA A 175 -7.48 4.14 -12.30
CA ALA A 175 -8.19 2.92 -12.70
C ALA A 175 -9.27 2.53 -11.69
N TYR A 176 -10.31 1.86 -12.17
CA TYR A 176 -11.36 1.23 -11.37
C TYR A 176 -11.38 -0.26 -11.64
N LEU A 177 -11.16 -1.06 -10.59
CA LEU A 177 -10.88 -2.49 -10.73
C LEU A 177 -11.86 -3.31 -9.88
N LEU A 178 -12.29 -4.45 -10.45
CA LEU A 178 -12.96 -5.51 -9.72
C LEU A 178 -11.98 -6.64 -9.48
N SER A 179 -11.86 -7.07 -8.22
CA SER A 179 -10.99 -8.17 -7.80
C SER A 179 -11.85 -9.30 -7.26
N PRO A 180 -12.04 -10.42 -8.00
CA PRO A 180 -12.78 -11.55 -7.46
C PRO A 180 -12.10 -12.10 -6.23
N ILE A 181 -12.86 -12.34 -5.17
CA ILE A 181 -12.38 -12.93 -3.92
C ILE A 181 -12.12 -14.41 -4.16
N PHE A 182 -10.89 -14.86 -3.92
CA PHE A 182 -10.52 -16.27 -3.94
C PHE A 182 -10.54 -16.86 -2.53
N VAL A 183 -11.30 -17.95 -2.38
CA VAL A 183 -11.43 -18.66 -1.12
C VAL A 183 -10.52 -19.91 -1.14
N GLY A 184 -9.39 -19.81 -0.42
CA GLY A 184 -8.42 -20.89 -0.33
C GLY A 184 -7.30 -20.85 -1.39
N GLU A 185 -6.52 -21.94 -1.46
CA GLU A 185 -5.34 -22.04 -2.32
C GLU A 185 -5.66 -22.55 -3.73
N THR A 186 -6.82 -23.12 -3.95
CA THR A 186 -7.23 -23.70 -5.24
C THR A 186 -8.48 -23.01 -5.77
N GLN A 187 -8.59 -22.88 -7.08
CA GLN A 187 -9.79 -22.32 -7.73
C GLN A 187 -11.03 -23.19 -7.42
N SER A 188 -11.83 -22.73 -6.48
CA SER A 188 -13.10 -23.33 -6.11
C SER A 188 -14.22 -22.96 -7.09
N GLU A 189 -15.39 -23.63 -7.01
CA GLU A 189 -16.57 -23.18 -7.76
C GLU A 189 -17.03 -21.78 -7.34
N ALA A 190 -16.82 -21.38 -6.07
CA ALA A 190 -17.11 -20.03 -5.61
C ALA A 190 -16.18 -19.00 -6.25
N ASP A 191 -14.90 -19.33 -6.43
CA ASP A 191 -13.94 -18.45 -7.12
C ASP A 191 -14.32 -18.25 -8.59
N LYS A 192 -14.76 -19.33 -9.27
CA LYS A 192 -15.25 -19.26 -10.65
C LYS A 192 -16.48 -18.36 -10.76
N ALA A 193 -17.44 -18.50 -9.85
CA ALA A 193 -18.64 -17.67 -9.84
C ALA A 193 -18.30 -16.17 -9.60
N ALA A 194 -17.34 -15.88 -8.73
CA ALA A 194 -16.88 -14.51 -8.50
C ALA A 194 -16.18 -13.93 -9.73
N ILE A 195 -15.36 -14.73 -10.44
CA ILE A 195 -14.73 -14.32 -11.71
C ILE A 195 -15.80 -14.04 -12.77
N GLU A 196 -16.76 -14.95 -12.97
CA GLU A 196 -17.84 -14.79 -13.95
C GLU A 196 -18.68 -13.54 -13.65
N LEU A 197 -18.98 -13.27 -12.39
CA LEU A 197 -19.67 -12.06 -11.95
C LEU A 197 -18.89 -10.80 -12.32
N CYS A 198 -17.60 -10.75 -12.00
CA CYS A 198 -16.74 -9.62 -12.36
C CYS A 198 -16.68 -9.41 -13.87
N VAL A 199 -16.47 -10.49 -14.64
CA VAL A 199 -16.39 -10.44 -16.11
C VAL A 199 -17.70 -9.94 -16.70
N SER A 200 -18.85 -10.48 -16.27
CA SER A 200 -20.16 -10.04 -16.76
C SER A 200 -20.40 -8.56 -16.48
N HIS A 201 -20.10 -8.11 -15.26
CA HIS A 201 -20.24 -6.69 -14.89
C HIS A 201 -19.34 -5.78 -15.74
N ILE A 202 -18.08 -6.17 -15.96
CA ILE A 202 -17.14 -5.38 -16.77
C ILE A 202 -17.58 -5.29 -18.24
N LEU A 203 -18.14 -6.37 -18.79
CA LEU A 203 -18.64 -6.34 -20.16
C LEU A 203 -19.85 -5.42 -20.35
N GLU A 204 -20.64 -5.18 -19.30
CA GLU A 204 -21.74 -4.23 -19.27
C GLU A 204 -21.29 -2.81 -18.92
N HIS A 205 -20.16 -2.68 -18.18
CA HIS A 205 -19.61 -1.43 -17.65
C HIS A 205 -18.12 -1.32 -17.99
N PRO A 206 -17.75 -0.96 -19.22
CA PRO A 206 -16.37 -1.03 -19.74
C PRO A 206 -15.38 -0.04 -19.10
N GLU A 207 -15.83 0.83 -18.22
CA GLU A 207 -14.99 1.69 -17.37
C GLU A 207 -14.29 0.91 -16.25
N TRP A 208 -14.76 -0.31 -15.92
CA TRP A 208 -14.15 -1.23 -14.97
C TRP A 208 -13.13 -2.14 -15.64
N GLN A 209 -12.16 -2.61 -14.88
CA GLN A 209 -11.14 -3.56 -15.33
C GLN A 209 -11.03 -4.73 -14.33
N LEU A 210 -10.61 -5.89 -14.82
CA LEU A 210 -10.40 -7.07 -13.98
C LEU A 210 -9.02 -7.04 -13.33
N SER A 211 -8.96 -7.26 -12.02
CA SER A 211 -7.72 -7.49 -11.27
C SER A 211 -7.77 -8.87 -10.61
N LEU A 212 -7.01 -9.82 -11.12
CA LEU A 212 -6.88 -11.13 -10.49
C LEU A 212 -5.82 -11.11 -9.39
N GLN A 213 -5.93 -12.02 -8.42
CA GLN A 213 -4.89 -12.31 -7.43
C GLN A 213 -3.83 -13.23 -8.06
N MET A 214 -2.99 -12.66 -8.94
CA MET A 214 -2.01 -13.41 -9.73
C MET A 214 -1.03 -14.20 -8.84
N HIS A 215 -0.63 -13.65 -7.69
CA HIS A 215 0.25 -14.30 -6.74
C HIS A 215 -0.29 -15.67 -6.29
N LYS A 216 -1.61 -15.80 -6.08
CA LYS A 216 -2.25 -17.08 -5.77
C LYS A 216 -2.22 -18.06 -6.95
N LEU A 217 -2.32 -17.55 -8.19
CA LEU A 217 -2.32 -18.39 -9.40
C LEU A 217 -0.94 -18.95 -9.74
N ILE A 218 0.13 -18.22 -9.41
CA ILE A 218 1.52 -18.64 -9.72
C ILE A 218 2.30 -19.04 -8.46
N HIS A 219 1.62 -19.15 -7.30
CA HIS A 219 2.16 -19.63 -6.03
C HIS A 219 3.41 -18.90 -5.56
N ILE A 220 3.36 -17.56 -5.55
CA ILE A 220 4.39 -16.69 -4.95
C ILE A 220 3.83 -15.94 -3.74
N PRO A 221 4.70 -15.47 -2.83
CA PRO A 221 4.29 -14.64 -1.69
C PRO A 221 3.60 -13.36 -2.13
#